data_0afdbf4d5af5c9e15a8d33667e30882b
#
_entry.id   0afdbf4d5af5c9e15a8d33667e30882b
#
_cell.length_a   1.000
_cell.length_b   1.000
_cell.length_c   1.000
_cell.angle_alpha   90.00
_cell.angle_beta   90.00
_cell.angle_gamma   90.00
#
_symmetry.space_group_name_H-M   'P 1'
#
loop_
_entity.id
_entity.type
_entity.pdbx_description
1 polymer ?
#
loop_
_entity_poly.entity_id
_entity_poly.type
_entity_poly.pdbx_seq_one_letter_code
_entity_poly.pdbx_strand_id
1 'polypeptide(L)'
;MLLGLKIKMEIKEENLINIHNFLPHREPMLMADYILELTQEKVVTSFEILEDNIFVHNHQFIEAGLIENLAQTCSSILGQSFFENPDADTKVIGFITNIKKIEVFALPKVGDKIISKASLISQFENICQIFCESFNNDELLIRAEINLFIQEVKT
;
A
#
# COMPACT_ATOMS: atom_id res chain seq x y z
N MET A 1 -2.30 23.84 -24.07
CA MET A 1 -1.10 23.95 -23.24
C MET A 1 -1.52 23.69 -21.80
N LEU A 2 -1.45 22.45 -21.38
CA LEU A 2 -1.79 22.04 -20.01
C LEU A 2 -0.54 22.21 -19.14
N LEU A 3 -0.54 23.22 -18.30
CA LEU A 3 0.42 23.35 -17.21
C LEU A 3 0.19 22.18 -16.25
N GLY A 4 1.10 21.22 -16.26
CA GLY A 4 1.15 20.18 -15.24
C GLY A 4 1.40 20.83 -13.88
N LEU A 5 0.36 20.91 -13.06
CA LEU A 5 0.50 21.20 -11.65
C LEU A 5 1.31 20.05 -11.03
N LYS A 6 2.62 20.28 -10.86
CA LYS A 6 3.43 19.48 -9.94
C LYS A 6 2.87 19.74 -8.54
N ILE A 7 1.97 18.89 -8.10
CA ILE A 7 1.64 18.82 -6.68
C ILE A 7 2.85 18.17 -6.00
N LYS A 8 3.83 18.99 -5.64
CA LYS A 8 4.79 18.63 -4.59
C LYS A 8 3.99 18.56 -3.30
N MET A 9 3.54 17.38 -2.93
CA MET A 9 3.06 17.16 -1.57
C MET A 9 4.28 17.35 -0.65
N GLU A 10 4.38 18.50 0.00
CA GLU A 10 5.23 18.67 1.17
C GLU A 10 4.62 17.85 2.29
N ILE A 11 5.12 16.61 2.42
CA ILE A 11 4.76 15.73 3.52
C ILE A 11 5.43 16.32 4.76
N LYS A 12 4.63 16.94 5.61
CA LYS A 12 5.09 17.36 6.94
C LYS A 12 5.30 16.10 7.76
N GLU A 13 6.51 15.88 8.26
CA GLU A 13 6.87 14.72 9.10
C GLU A 13 5.94 14.54 10.31
N GLU A 14 5.28 15.60 10.75
CA GLU A 14 4.36 15.63 11.90
C GLU A 14 3.07 14.83 11.71
N ASN A 15 2.73 14.40 10.47
CA ASN A 15 1.48 13.71 10.14
C ASN A 15 1.66 12.28 9.61
N LEU A 16 2.86 11.71 9.74
CA LEU A 16 3.13 10.34 9.29
C LEU A 16 2.54 9.32 10.25
N ILE A 17 1.73 8.41 9.74
CA ILE A 17 1.22 7.27 10.50
C ILE A 17 2.16 6.10 10.29
N ASN A 18 2.76 5.60 11.39
CA ASN A 18 3.57 4.40 11.34
C ASN A 18 2.70 3.20 10.97
N ILE A 19 3.12 2.44 9.97
CA ILE A 19 2.36 1.31 9.43
C ILE A 19 2.12 0.20 10.47
N HIS A 20 3.00 0.02 11.45
CA HIS A 20 2.84 -0.96 12.54
C HIS A 20 1.58 -0.73 13.36
N ASN A 21 1.08 0.50 13.44
CA ASN A 21 -0.15 0.85 14.12
C ASN A 21 -1.39 0.54 13.29
N PHE A 22 -1.21 0.19 12.03
CA PHE A 22 -2.28 0.11 11.03
C PHE A 22 -2.48 -1.29 10.44
N LEU A 23 -1.37 -2.00 10.20
CA LEU A 23 -1.37 -3.33 9.63
C LEU A 23 -0.87 -4.38 10.65
N PRO A 24 -1.38 -5.62 10.58
CA PRO A 24 -0.88 -6.73 11.40
C PRO A 24 0.48 -7.26 10.93
N HIS A 25 0.89 -6.94 9.71
CA HIS A 25 2.15 -7.36 9.11
C HIS A 25 3.35 -6.88 9.95
N ARG A 26 4.39 -7.70 10.00
CA ARG A 26 5.66 -7.39 10.69
C ARG A 26 6.83 -7.82 9.81
N GLU A 27 8.00 -7.28 10.12
CA GLU A 27 9.23 -7.68 9.48
C GLU A 27 9.48 -9.20 9.65
N PRO A 28 10.00 -9.89 8.63
CA PRO A 28 10.54 -9.38 7.37
C PRO A 28 9.50 -9.21 6.25
N MET A 29 8.22 -9.54 6.47
CA MET A 29 7.16 -9.48 5.46
C MET A 29 6.56 -8.09 5.27
N LEU A 30 6.79 -7.14 6.18
CA LEU A 30 6.25 -5.79 6.08
C LEU A 30 6.92 -5.02 4.93
N MET A 31 6.10 -4.57 3.97
CA MET A 31 6.54 -3.87 2.75
C MET A 31 5.97 -2.45 2.65
N ALA A 32 5.69 -1.81 3.76
CA ALA A 32 5.31 -0.41 3.86
C ALA A 32 5.85 0.16 5.18
N ASP A 33 6.25 1.43 5.19
CA ASP A 33 6.81 2.10 6.37
C ASP A 33 5.81 3.05 7.01
N TYR A 34 5.25 3.95 6.20
CA TYR A 34 4.36 5.01 6.66
C TYR A 34 3.16 5.19 5.75
N ILE A 35 2.05 5.59 6.36
CA ILE A 35 0.90 6.15 5.64
C ILE A 35 1.11 7.66 5.56
N LEU A 36 1.10 8.18 4.34
CA LEU A 36 1.29 9.60 4.03
C LEU A 36 -0.04 10.34 3.87
N GLU A 37 -1.04 9.65 3.35
CA GLU A 37 -2.38 10.16 3.10
C GLU A 37 -3.38 9.03 3.31
N LEU A 38 -4.49 9.33 3.96
CA LEU A 38 -5.56 8.38 4.21
C LEU A 38 -6.91 9.07 4.17
N THR A 39 -7.80 8.52 3.36
CA THR A 39 -9.23 8.82 3.34
C THR A 39 -10.02 7.52 3.33
N GLN A 40 -11.34 7.58 3.35
CA GLN A 40 -12.18 6.38 3.26
C GLN A 40 -12.01 5.60 1.95
N GLU A 41 -11.52 6.26 0.89
CA GLU A 41 -11.44 5.68 -0.46
C GLU A 41 -10.01 5.63 -1.00
N LYS A 42 -9.05 6.27 -0.33
CA LYS A 42 -7.67 6.41 -0.82
C LYS A 42 -6.66 6.26 0.29
N VAL A 43 -5.53 5.67 -0.04
CA VAL A 43 -4.36 5.63 0.81
C VAL A 43 -3.09 5.83 -0.03
N VAL A 44 -2.13 6.52 0.56
CA VAL A 44 -0.78 6.68 0.02
C VAL A 44 0.20 6.20 1.07
N THR A 45 1.11 5.31 0.69
CA THR A 45 2.16 4.79 1.56
C THR A 45 3.55 5.10 1.02
N SER A 46 4.54 5.09 1.90
CA SER A 46 5.95 5.10 1.54
C SER A 46 6.64 3.83 2.02
N PHE A 47 7.66 3.41 1.28
CA PHE A 47 8.50 2.27 1.62
C PHE A 47 9.93 2.48 1.10
N GLU A 48 10.92 2.34 1.97
CA GLU A 48 12.33 2.39 1.62
C GLU A 48 12.86 0.97 1.41
N ILE A 49 13.53 0.74 0.28
CA ILE A 49 14.08 -0.57 -0.06
C ILE A 49 15.46 -0.70 0.55
N LEU A 50 15.59 -1.57 1.55
CA LEU A 50 16.83 -1.88 2.24
C LEU A 50 17.50 -3.13 1.67
N GLU A 51 18.83 -3.22 1.80
CA GLU A 51 19.63 -4.32 1.27
C GLU A 51 19.23 -5.70 1.81
N ASP A 52 18.79 -5.75 3.07
CA ASP A 52 18.39 -6.98 3.75
C ASP A 52 16.92 -7.38 3.55
N ASN A 53 16.20 -6.66 2.68
CA ASN A 53 14.81 -6.99 2.37
C ASN A 53 14.71 -8.33 1.67
N ILE A 54 13.75 -9.18 2.09
CA ILE A 54 13.56 -10.54 1.57
C ILE A 54 13.22 -10.61 0.08
N PHE A 55 12.73 -9.53 -0.52
CA PHE A 55 12.43 -9.42 -1.94
C PHE A 55 13.52 -8.69 -2.74
N VAL A 56 14.67 -8.44 -2.14
CA VAL A 56 15.83 -7.91 -2.84
C VAL A 56 16.68 -9.05 -3.38
N HIS A 57 16.97 -9.00 -4.68
CA HIS A 57 17.86 -9.91 -5.36
C HIS A 57 18.78 -9.12 -6.30
N ASN A 58 20.08 -9.29 -6.17
CA ASN A 58 21.08 -8.52 -6.94
C ASN A 58 20.84 -7.00 -6.86
N HIS A 59 20.65 -6.47 -5.66
CA HIS A 59 20.36 -5.05 -5.38
C HIS A 59 19.06 -4.51 -5.97
N GLN A 60 18.22 -5.38 -6.52
CA GLN A 60 16.95 -5.01 -7.14
C GLN A 60 15.77 -5.58 -6.35
N PHE A 61 14.75 -4.77 -6.15
CA PHE A 61 13.49 -5.17 -5.55
C PHE A 61 12.63 -5.83 -6.62
N ILE A 62 12.35 -7.12 -6.46
CA ILE A 62 11.68 -7.94 -7.48
C ILE A 62 10.16 -7.71 -7.53
N GLU A 63 9.53 -8.18 -8.60
CA GLU A 63 8.08 -8.01 -8.84
C GLU A 63 7.23 -8.50 -7.68
N ALA A 64 7.57 -9.62 -7.05
CA ALA A 64 6.85 -10.16 -5.90
C ALA A 64 6.82 -9.18 -4.73
N GLY A 65 7.92 -8.46 -4.49
CA GLY A 65 7.99 -7.40 -3.48
C GLY A 65 7.10 -6.21 -3.81
N LEU A 66 7.06 -5.79 -5.06
CA LEU A 66 6.17 -4.72 -5.52
C LEU A 66 4.69 -5.11 -5.35
N ILE A 67 4.32 -6.33 -5.68
CA ILE A 67 2.95 -6.85 -5.53
C ILE A 67 2.58 -6.89 -4.04
N GLU A 68 3.47 -7.36 -3.18
CA GLU A 68 3.23 -7.41 -1.73
C GLU A 68 3.08 -5.99 -1.15
N ASN A 69 3.92 -5.05 -1.58
CA ASN A 69 3.78 -3.64 -1.20
C ASN A 69 2.41 -3.06 -1.62
N LEU A 70 1.96 -3.32 -2.85
CA LEU A 70 0.65 -2.89 -3.31
C LEU A 70 -0.49 -3.52 -2.50
N ALA A 71 -0.39 -4.82 -2.20
CA ALA A 71 -1.39 -5.52 -1.42
C ALA A 71 -1.51 -4.96 0.00
N GLN A 72 -0.40 -4.68 0.66
CA GLN A 72 -0.38 -4.05 1.98
C GLN A 72 -0.90 -2.61 1.94
N THR A 73 -0.56 -1.86 0.91
CA THR A 73 -1.12 -0.53 0.70
C THR A 73 -2.65 -0.57 0.55
N CYS A 74 -3.17 -1.49 -0.26
CA CYS A 74 -4.62 -1.70 -0.41
C CYS A 74 -5.28 -2.07 0.92
N SER A 75 -4.67 -2.96 1.69
CA SER A 75 -5.19 -3.39 2.99
C SER A 75 -5.23 -2.25 4.01
N SER A 76 -4.42 -1.23 3.86
CA SER A 76 -4.42 -0.06 4.73
C SER A 76 -5.72 0.75 4.65
N ILE A 77 -6.46 0.69 3.54
CA ILE A 77 -7.81 1.29 3.45
C ILE A 77 -8.75 0.66 4.47
N LEU A 78 -8.65 -0.65 4.67
CA LEU A 78 -9.48 -1.40 5.62
C LEU A 78 -9.02 -1.21 7.08
N GLY A 79 -7.75 -0.96 7.28
CA GLY A 79 -7.15 -0.74 8.60
C GLY A 79 -7.65 0.54 9.29
N GLN A 80 -8.26 1.46 8.56
CA GLN A 80 -8.79 2.71 9.11
C GLN A 80 -9.83 2.47 10.21
N SER A 81 -10.74 1.53 10.04
CA SER A 81 -11.76 1.21 11.04
C SER A 81 -11.16 0.68 12.34
N PHE A 82 -10.04 -0.06 12.25
CA PHE A 82 -9.30 -0.54 13.39
C PHE A 82 -8.54 0.58 14.12
N PHE A 83 -7.96 1.51 13.38
CA PHE A 83 -7.25 2.66 13.94
C PHE A 83 -8.19 3.65 14.66
N GLU A 84 -9.39 3.85 14.11
CA GLU A 84 -10.42 4.71 14.70
C GLU A 84 -11.05 4.11 15.98
N ASN A 85 -11.07 2.77 16.10
CA ASN A 85 -11.60 2.05 17.24
C ASN A 85 -10.64 0.92 17.71
N PRO A 86 -9.50 1.26 18.33
CA PRO A 86 -8.49 0.26 18.73
C PRO A 86 -9.00 -0.73 19.81
N ASP A 87 -10.02 -0.33 20.58
CA ASP A 87 -10.61 -1.14 21.65
C ASP A 87 -11.82 -1.99 21.20
N ALA A 88 -12.15 -1.96 19.89
CA ALA A 88 -13.22 -2.81 19.39
C ALA A 88 -12.81 -4.30 19.45
N ASP A 89 -13.70 -5.15 19.99
CA ASP A 89 -13.50 -6.60 20.05
C ASP A 89 -13.47 -7.28 18.66
N THR A 90 -13.59 -6.50 17.60
CA THR A 90 -13.67 -6.97 16.23
C THR A 90 -12.59 -6.30 15.38
N LYS A 91 -11.78 -7.12 14.72
CA LYS A 91 -10.80 -6.68 13.73
C LYS A 91 -11.30 -6.99 12.32
N VAL A 92 -11.00 -6.09 11.40
CA VAL A 92 -11.28 -6.29 9.97
C VAL A 92 -10.00 -6.75 9.28
N ILE A 93 -10.06 -7.91 8.63
CA ILE A 93 -8.95 -8.47 7.84
C ILE A 93 -9.38 -8.55 6.38
N GLY A 94 -8.51 -8.10 5.48
CA GLY A 94 -8.69 -8.24 4.05
C GLY A 94 -7.86 -9.39 3.49
N PHE A 95 -8.50 -10.29 2.76
CA PHE A 95 -7.83 -11.38 2.03
C PHE A 95 -7.85 -11.08 0.55
N ILE A 96 -6.69 -11.19 -0.10
CA ILE A 96 -6.61 -11.08 -1.57
C ILE A 96 -7.32 -12.29 -2.18
N THR A 97 -8.36 -12.03 -2.97
CA THR A 97 -9.05 -13.07 -3.73
C THR A 97 -8.60 -13.13 -5.17
N ASN A 98 -8.17 -11.99 -5.71
CA ASN A 98 -7.79 -11.87 -7.10
C ASN A 98 -6.94 -10.62 -7.32
N ILE A 99 -5.97 -10.73 -8.22
CA ILE A 99 -5.18 -9.61 -8.73
C ILE A 99 -5.33 -9.59 -10.26
N LYS A 100 -5.79 -8.47 -10.79
CA LYS A 100 -6.06 -8.29 -12.22
C LYS A 100 -5.21 -7.18 -12.81
N LYS A 101 -5.01 -7.26 -14.12
CA LYS A 101 -4.40 -6.18 -14.91
C LYS A 101 -3.06 -5.71 -14.35
N ILE A 102 -2.23 -6.66 -13.90
CA ILE A 102 -0.87 -6.34 -13.45
C ILE A 102 -0.03 -5.93 -14.64
N GLU A 103 0.59 -4.76 -14.54
CA GLU A 103 1.60 -4.29 -15.49
C GLU A 103 2.82 -3.81 -14.70
N VAL A 104 3.97 -4.44 -14.95
CA VAL A 104 5.26 -4.05 -14.35
C VAL A 104 6.06 -3.31 -15.42
N PHE A 105 6.46 -2.08 -15.13
CA PHE A 105 7.17 -1.21 -16.06
C PHE A 105 8.66 -1.10 -15.74
N ALA A 106 9.01 -1.09 -14.46
CA ALA A 106 10.37 -1.01 -13.97
C ALA A 106 10.48 -1.60 -12.56
N LEU A 107 11.68 -2.04 -12.20
CA LEU A 107 11.99 -2.52 -10.86
C LEU A 107 12.87 -1.51 -10.13
N PRO A 108 12.50 -1.09 -8.94
CA PRO A 108 13.35 -0.23 -8.12
C PRO A 108 14.50 -1.03 -7.50
N LYS A 109 15.47 -0.32 -6.99
CA LYS A 109 16.68 -0.89 -6.39
C LYS A 109 16.84 -0.48 -4.94
N VAL A 110 17.77 -1.11 -4.26
CA VAL A 110 18.19 -0.74 -2.89
C VAL A 110 18.51 0.74 -2.81
N GLY A 111 17.98 1.40 -1.78
CA GLY A 111 18.10 2.83 -1.55
C GLY A 111 16.98 3.67 -2.16
N ASP A 112 16.18 3.11 -3.07
CA ASP A 112 15.01 3.78 -3.60
C ASP A 112 13.89 3.84 -2.54
N LYS A 113 13.15 4.93 -2.55
CA LYS A 113 11.94 5.11 -1.74
C LYS A 113 10.73 5.13 -2.65
N ILE A 114 9.90 4.10 -2.56
CA ILE A 114 8.71 3.99 -3.38
C ILE A 114 7.51 4.61 -2.68
N ILE A 115 6.66 5.24 -3.48
CA ILE A 115 5.37 5.80 -3.06
C ILE A 115 4.28 4.99 -3.75
N SER A 116 3.40 4.42 -2.96
CA SER A 116 2.30 3.59 -3.46
C SER A 116 0.96 4.22 -3.15
N LYS A 117 0.07 4.19 -4.13
CA LYS A 117 -1.27 4.79 -4.07
C LYS A 117 -2.30 3.72 -4.32
N ALA A 118 -3.33 3.68 -3.50
CA ALA A 118 -4.48 2.81 -3.69
C ALA A 118 -5.78 3.62 -3.63
N SER A 119 -6.71 3.29 -4.52
CA SER A 119 -8.02 3.94 -4.61
C SER A 119 -9.11 2.89 -4.72
N LEU A 120 -10.12 3.00 -3.87
CA LEU A 120 -11.30 2.14 -3.92
C LEU A 120 -12.09 2.42 -5.18
N ILE A 121 -12.29 1.41 -6.04
CA ILE A 121 -13.11 1.50 -7.25
C ILE A 121 -14.56 1.22 -6.92
N SER A 122 -14.79 0.11 -6.22
CA SER A 122 -16.13 -0.34 -5.83
C SER A 122 -16.07 -1.24 -4.61
N GLN A 123 -17.18 -1.24 -3.87
CA GLN A 123 -17.39 -2.16 -2.76
C GLN A 123 -18.80 -2.73 -2.88
N PHE A 124 -18.88 -4.04 -2.87
CA PHE A 124 -20.15 -4.77 -2.83
C PHE A 124 -20.08 -5.83 -1.74
N GLU A 125 -20.94 -5.67 -0.72
CA GLU A 125 -20.90 -6.51 0.48
C GLU A 125 -19.48 -6.56 1.10
N ASN A 126 -18.89 -7.75 1.13
CA ASN A 126 -17.57 -7.99 1.70
C ASN A 126 -16.43 -8.00 0.66
N ILE A 127 -16.70 -7.56 -0.58
CA ILE A 127 -15.71 -7.52 -1.65
C ILE A 127 -15.39 -6.08 -2.00
N CYS A 128 -14.11 -5.72 -1.91
CA CYS A 128 -13.57 -4.43 -2.37
C CYS A 128 -12.72 -4.63 -3.61
N GLN A 129 -12.94 -3.79 -4.62
CA GLN A 129 -12.08 -3.67 -5.78
C GLN A 129 -11.26 -2.39 -5.67
N ILE A 130 -9.94 -2.50 -5.72
CA ILE A 130 -9.01 -1.41 -5.47
C ILE A 130 -8.03 -1.30 -6.63
N PHE A 131 -7.88 -0.10 -7.18
CA PHE A 131 -6.83 0.23 -8.14
C PHE A 131 -5.61 0.74 -7.39
N CYS A 132 -4.42 0.26 -7.78
CA CYS A 132 -3.18 0.62 -7.09
C CYS A 132 -2.00 0.77 -8.04
N GLU A 133 -1.08 1.65 -7.66
CA GLU A 133 0.13 2.00 -8.40
C GLU A 133 1.28 2.27 -7.43
N SER A 134 2.50 1.94 -7.84
CA SER A 134 3.73 2.34 -7.14
C SER A 134 4.65 3.15 -8.04
N PHE A 135 5.31 4.14 -7.45
CA PHE A 135 6.19 5.08 -8.12
C PHE A 135 7.54 5.18 -7.42
N ASN A 136 8.60 5.35 -8.21
CA ASN A 136 9.88 5.87 -7.75
C ASN A 136 10.04 7.27 -8.32
N ASN A 137 9.91 8.30 -7.48
CA ASN A 137 9.73 9.69 -7.92
C ASN A 137 8.56 9.80 -8.92
N ASP A 138 8.82 10.21 -10.16
CA ASP A 138 7.80 10.35 -11.20
C ASP A 138 7.68 9.09 -12.10
N GLU A 139 8.50 8.05 -11.87
CA GLU A 139 8.48 6.82 -12.65
C GLU A 139 7.45 5.84 -12.10
N LEU A 140 6.49 5.46 -12.95
CA LEU A 140 5.54 4.39 -12.64
C LEU A 140 6.27 3.03 -12.72
N LEU A 141 6.24 2.28 -11.61
CA LEU A 141 6.89 0.97 -11.49
C LEU A 141 5.92 -0.17 -11.80
N ILE A 142 4.75 -0.11 -11.23
CA ILE A 142 3.73 -1.16 -11.33
C ILE A 142 2.34 -0.55 -11.15
N ARG A 143 1.35 -1.15 -11.80
CA ARG A 143 -0.06 -0.93 -11.51
C ARG A 143 -0.85 -2.23 -11.55
N ALA A 144 -1.92 -2.30 -10.77
CA ALA A 144 -2.80 -3.45 -10.70
C ALA A 144 -4.19 -3.09 -10.18
N GLU A 145 -5.14 -4.00 -10.37
CA GLU A 145 -6.40 -4.02 -9.65
C GLU A 145 -6.40 -5.21 -8.70
N ILE A 146 -6.67 -4.96 -7.42
CA ILE A 146 -6.69 -5.98 -6.38
C ILE A 146 -8.10 -6.08 -5.81
N ASN A 147 -8.62 -7.30 -5.75
CA ASN A 147 -9.87 -7.59 -5.07
C ASN A 147 -9.56 -8.17 -3.68
N LEU A 148 -10.15 -7.55 -2.66
CA LEU A 148 -10.06 -7.99 -1.28
C LEU A 148 -11.42 -8.51 -0.81
N PHE A 149 -11.43 -9.64 -0.12
CA PHE A 149 -12.55 -10.11 0.68
C PHE A 149 -12.34 -9.66 2.12
N ILE A 150 -13.31 -8.96 2.67
CA ILE A 150 -13.26 -8.42 4.03
C ILE A 150 -13.92 -9.40 4.97
N GLN A 151 -13.22 -9.74 6.04
CA GLN A 151 -13.75 -10.57 7.11
C GLN A 151 -13.59 -9.88 8.46
N GLU A 152 -14.66 -9.86 9.24
CA GLU A 152 -14.60 -9.49 10.65
C GLU A 152 -14.15 -10.70 11.48
N VAL A 153 -13.13 -10.49 12.28
CA VAL A 153 -12.59 -11.49 13.19
C VAL A 153 -12.73 -10.97 14.61
N LYS A 154 -13.38 -11.75 15.46
CA LYS A 154 -13.41 -11.45 16.90
C LYS A 154 -12.05 -11.75 17.52
N THR A 155 -11.52 -10.80 18.26
CA THR A 155 -10.27 -10.96 19.01
C THR A 155 -10.50 -11.63 20.35
#